data_221c4fd9cc0701c5f34f5d6a16ec15a9
#
_entry.id   221c4fd9cc0701c5f34f5d6a16ec15a9
#
_cell.length_a   1.000
_cell.length_b   1.000
_cell.length_c   1.000
_cell.angle_alpha   90.00
_cell.angle_beta   90.00
_cell.angle_gamma   90.00
#
_symmetry.space_group_name_H-M   'P 1'
#
loop_
_entity.id
_entity.type
_entity.pdbx_description
1 polymer ?
#
loop_
_entity_poly.entity_id
_entity_poly.type
_entity_poly.pdbx_seq_one_letter_code
_entity_poly.pdbx_strand_id
1 'polypeptide(L)'
;MMDYQRDVRLSVRDELPDEFDGADVSENLYAQLFHTELVWPVVFFGIYAAFEPDHVLHYPWEKGALSPMFRGEHALRRYPTGEERCIACKLCEAACPAFAIKIESEPRPDGSRRTTKYDIDMTKCIFCGFCQEACPVDAIVEGPNFEYSTFLHEELLYDKKKLIENGDKWEPQLARIMEVKTRTR
;
A
#
# COMPACT_ATOMS: atom_id res chain seq x y z
N MET A 1 9.89 -27.08 34.31
CA MET A 1 10.24 -25.90 33.50
C MET A 1 10.98 -24.81 34.30
N MET A 2 11.28 -25.02 35.56
CA MET A 2 12.00 -24.07 36.43
C MET A 2 13.49 -24.39 36.66
N ASP A 3 13.99 -25.55 36.22
CA ASP A 3 15.37 -25.96 36.49
C ASP A 3 16.38 -25.52 35.41
N TYR A 4 15.93 -25.29 34.18
CA TYR A 4 16.80 -24.88 33.07
C TYR A 4 17.47 -23.49 33.27
N GLN A 5 16.79 -22.55 33.97
CA GLN A 5 17.38 -21.21 34.21
C GLN A 5 18.42 -21.20 35.35
N ARG A 6 18.45 -22.23 36.18
CA ARG A 6 19.39 -22.33 37.29
C ARG A 6 20.74 -22.87 36.80
N ASP A 7 20.73 -23.83 35.89
CA ASP A 7 21.92 -24.45 35.33
C ASP A 7 22.72 -23.51 34.41
N VAL A 8 22.02 -22.65 33.67
CA VAL A 8 22.69 -21.64 32.81
C VAL A 8 23.43 -20.58 33.64
N ARG A 9 22.92 -20.22 34.83
CA ARG A 9 23.60 -19.27 35.73
C ARG A 9 24.82 -19.85 36.43
N LEU A 10 24.88 -21.16 36.60
CA LEU A 10 26.03 -21.83 37.25
C LEU A 10 27.16 -22.03 36.24
N SER A 11 26.86 -22.34 34.98
CA SER A 11 27.88 -22.53 33.90
C SER A 11 28.63 -21.25 33.53
N VAL A 12 27.99 -20.09 33.66
CA VAL A 12 28.62 -18.77 33.37
C VAL A 12 29.55 -18.33 34.52
N ARG A 13 29.38 -18.90 35.74
CA ARG A 13 30.20 -18.53 36.91
C ARG A 13 31.52 -19.30 36.95
N ASP A 14 31.59 -20.48 36.34
CA ASP A 14 32.77 -21.34 36.38
C ASP A 14 33.79 -21.00 35.28
N GLU A 15 33.45 -20.08 34.35
CA GLU A 15 34.36 -19.61 33.28
C GLU A 15 34.99 -18.25 33.58
N LEU A 16 34.73 -17.64 34.73
CA LEU A 16 35.41 -16.39 35.11
C LEU A 16 36.77 -16.73 35.75
N PRO A 17 37.90 -16.25 35.20
CA PRO A 17 39.22 -16.44 35.82
C PRO A 17 39.22 -15.78 37.22
N ASP A 18 39.69 -16.54 38.23
CA ASP A 18 39.71 -16.16 39.66
C ASP A 18 40.70 -15.04 40.03
N GLU A 19 41.41 -14.48 39.04
CA GLU A 19 42.37 -13.37 39.28
C GLU A 19 41.98 -12.10 38.53
N PHE A 20 41.06 -11.37 39.14
CA PHE A 20 40.92 -9.94 38.82
C PHE A 20 41.80 -9.14 39.79
N ASP A 21 43.11 -9.13 39.55
CA ASP A 21 44.01 -8.27 40.25
C ASP A 21 43.72 -6.81 39.90
N GLY A 22 43.23 -6.06 40.89
CA GLY A 22 42.70 -4.70 40.71
C GLY A 22 43.74 -3.59 40.36
N ALA A 23 44.96 -3.99 40.00
CA ALA A 23 46.01 -3.02 39.60
C ALA A 23 46.01 -2.65 38.10
N ASP A 24 45.45 -3.51 37.24
CA ASP A 24 45.52 -3.32 35.79
C ASP A 24 44.22 -2.82 35.13
N VAL A 25 43.18 -2.52 35.93
CA VAL A 25 41.87 -2.17 35.40
C VAL A 25 41.87 -0.83 34.65
N SER A 26 42.74 0.13 35.03
CA SER A 26 42.76 1.44 34.35
C SER A 26 43.49 1.41 33.01
N GLU A 27 44.63 0.73 32.92
CA GLU A 27 45.34 0.59 31.65
C GLU A 27 44.63 -0.37 30.68
N ASN A 28 44.06 -1.47 31.19
CA ASN A 28 43.27 -2.39 30.41
C ASN A 28 41.93 -1.79 29.98
N LEU A 29 41.30 -0.90 30.79
CA LEU A 29 40.03 -0.29 30.39
C LEU A 29 40.20 0.64 29.18
N TYR A 30 41.27 1.43 29.14
CA TYR A 30 41.59 2.27 27.97
C TYR A 30 42.00 1.45 26.77
N ALA A 31 42.81 0.42 26.95
CA ALA A 31 43.16 -0.51 25.88
C ALA A 31 41.95 -1.31 25.36
N GLN A 32 41.09 -1.73 26.24
CA GLN A 32 39.82 -2.41 25.91
C GLN A 32 38.84 -1.44 25.25
N LEU A 33 38.71 -0.20 25.68
CA LEU A 33 37.87 0.82 25.04
C LEU A 33 38.36 1.20 23.64
N PHE A 34 39.69 1.27 23.43
CA PHE A 34 40.29 1.67 22.16
C PHE A 34 40.60 0.50 21.21
N HIS A 35 40.80 -0.72 21.73
CA HIS A 35 41.12 -1.90 20.94
C HIS A 35 39.95 -2.90 20.83
N THR A 36 38.88 -2.68 21.56
CA THR A 36 37.77 -3.62 21.53
C THR A 36 36.84 -3.40 20.35
N GLU A 37 36.20 -4.48 19.99
CA GLU A 37 35.14 -4.62 19.01
C GLU A 37 33.99 -3.60 19.17
N LEU A 38 33.96 -2.83 20.28
CA LEU A 38 32.90 -1.88 20.59
C LEU A 38 33.16 -0.48 19.99
N VAL A 39 34.39 0.03 20.00
CA VAL A 39 34.70 1.40 19.51
C VAL A 39 34.66 1.45 17.99
N TRP A 40 35.20 0.46 17.32
CA TRP A 40 35.18 0.38 15.86
C TRP A 40 33.77 0.33 15.28
N PRO A 41 32.84 -0.52 15.76
CA PRO A 41 31.45 -0.51 15.30
C PRO A 41 30.75 0.83 15.55
N VAL A 42 30.97 1.48 16.71
CA VAL A 42 30.36 2.79 17.02
C VAL A 42 30.88 3.88 16.10
N VAL A 43 32.20 3.94 15.88
CA VAL A 43 32.82 4.89 14.94
C VAL A 43 32.37 4.62 13.51
N PHE A 44 32.38 3.36 13.08
CA PHE A 44 31.94 2.96 11.75
C PHE A 44 30.46 3.24 11.52
N PHE A 45 29.62 2.92 12.51
CA PHE A 45 28.19 3.23 12.48
C PHE A 45 27.91 4.74 12.47
N GLY A 46 28.67 5.51 13.26
CA GLY A 46 28.56 6.96 13.27
C GLY A 46 28.97 7.60 11.94
N ILE A 47 30.05 7.11 11.34
CA ILE A 47 30.48 7.54 10.00
C ILE A 47 29.46 7.12 8.94
N TYR A 48 28.98 5.87 8.99
CA TYR A 48 27.96 5.38 8.08
C TYR A 48 26.69 6.20 8.16
N ALA A 49 26.19 6.45 9.39
CA ALA A 49 24.99 7.25 9.60
C ALA A 49 25.14 8.72 9.14
N ALA A 50 26.36 9.28 9.19
CA ALA A 50 26.64 10.63 8.71
C ALA A 50 26.63 10.74 7.18
N PHE A 51 26.91 9.65 6.48
CA PHE A 51 26.93 9.59 5.01
C PHE A 51 25.69 8.91 4.42
N GLU A 52 24.80 8.38 5.27
CA GLU A 52 23.57 7.79 4.80
C GLU A 52 22.64 8.89 4.28
N PRO A 53 22.09 8.75 3.04
CA PRO A 53 21.18 9.74 2.51
C PRO A 53 19.88 9.77 3.33
N ASP A 54 19.30 10.93 3.45
CA ASP A 54 18.03 11.11 4.15
C ASP A 54 16.94 10.21 3.55
N HIS A 55 16.27 9.43 4.39
CA HIS A 55 15.15 8.57 3.99
C HIS A 55 13.82 9.35 3.83
N VAL A 56 13.88 10.66 3.80
CA VAL A 56 12.72 11.53 3.66
C VAL A 56 12.34 11.69 2.20
N LEU A 57 11.09 11.39 1.87
CA LEU A 57 10.53 11.68 0.56
C LEU A 57 10.09 13.15 0.49
N HIS A 58 10.64 13.88 -0.46
CA HIS A 58 10.28 15.27 -0.72
C HIS A 58 9.03 15.37 -1.60
N TYR A 59 7.89 14.99 -1.03
CA TYR A 59 6.61 15.17 -1.71
C TYR A 59 6.30 16.66 -1.89
N PRO A 60 5.79 17.15 -3.04
CA PRO A 60 5.30 16.41 -4.22
C PRO A 60 6.35 16.12 -5.30
N TRP A 61 7.62 16.55 -5.13
CA TRP A 61 8.67 16.37 -6.15
C TRP A 61 9.14 14.91 -6.25
N GLU A 62 9.16 14.21 -5.11
CA GLU A 62 9.44 12.79 -5.03
C GLU A 62 8.20 12.05 -4.55
N LYS A 63 7.85 10.98 -5.26
CA LYS A 63 6.73 10.11 -4.91
C LYS A 63 7.25 8.69 -4.68
N GLY A 64 6.77 8.05 -3.62
CA GLY A 64 7.05 6.65 -3.37
C GLY A 64 6.48 5.74 -4.47
N ALA A 65 7.11 4.60 -4.67
CA ALA A 65 6.62 3.59 -5.59
C ALA A 65 5.29 3.03 -5.10
N LEU A 66 4.31 2.91 -6.01
CA LEU A 66 3.02 2.30 -5.73
C LEU A 66 3.02 0.83 -6.19
N SER A 67 2.42 -0.03 -5.37
CA SER A 67 2.17 -1.41 -5.75
C SER A 67 1.15 -1.50 -6.89
N PRO A 68 1.26 -2.47 -7.82
CA PRO A 68 0.19 -2.74 -8.79
C PRO A 68 -1.15 -3.11 -8.16
N MET A 69 -1.14 -3.53 -6.89
CA MET A 69 -2.36 -3.85 -6.12
C MET A 69 -2.93 -2.65 -5.36
N PHE A 70 -2.32 -1.46 -5.50
CA PHE A 70 -2.82 -0.26 -4.84
C PHE A 70 -4.23 0.07 -5.30
N ARG A 71 -5.07 0.47 -4.36
CA ARG A 71 -6.48 0.81 -4.56
C ARG A 71 -6.66 2.30 -4.36
N GLY A 72 -6.64 3.03 -5.48
CA GLY A 72 -6.84 4.46 -5.50
C GLY A 72 -8.19 4.87 -6.11
N GLU A 73 -8.20 5.96 -6.81
CA GLU A 73 -9.40 6.56 -7.41
C GLU A 73 -10.11 5.61 -8.38
N HIS A 74 -11.43 5.54 -8.29
CA HIS A 74 -12.26 4.68 -9.14
C HIS A 74 -12.33 5.20 -10.57
N ALA A 75 -12.39 4.26 -11.51
CA ALA A 75 -12.51 4.51 -12.94
C ALA A 75 -13.44 3.50 -13.62
N LEU A 76 -14.24 3.97 -14.58
CA LEU A 76 -15.02 3.13 -15.47
C LEU A 76 -14.30 2.99 -16.81
N ARG A 77 -14.01 1.75 -17.21
CA ARG A 77 -13.27 1.44 -18.44
C ARG A 77 -14.19 1.31 -19.65
N ARG A 78 -13.61 1.59 -20.82
CA ARG A 78 -14.23 1.32 -22.13
C ARG A 78 -13.54 0.16 -22.83
N TYR A 79 -14.23 -0.39 -23.84
CA TYR A 79 -13.59 -1.26 -24.81
C TYR A 79 -12.74 -0.44 -25.80
N PRO A 80 -11.78 -1.05 -26.50
CA PRO A 80 -11.03 -0.36 -27.55
C PRO A 80 -11.91 0.24 -28.67
N THR A 81 -13.13 -0.28 -28.81
CA THR A 81 -14.17 0.23 -29.73
C THR A 81 -14.78 1.57 -29.29
N GLY A 82 -14.46 2.03 -28.04
CA GLY A 82 -15.05 3.22 -27.43
C GLY A 82 -16.35 2.95 -26.66
N GLU A 83 -16.91 1.75 -26.73
CA GLU A 83 -18.12 1.39 -26.01
C GLU A 83 -17.84 1.16 -24.51
N GLU A 84 -18.80 1.49 -23.66
CA GLU A 84 -18.69 1.27 -22.22
C GLU A 84 -18.68 -0.25 -21.92
N ARG A 85 -17.78 -0.70 -21.05
CA ARG A 85 -17.75 -2.11 -20.59
C ARG A 85 -18.91 -2.46 -19.68
N CYS A 86 -19.44 -1.47 -18.93
CA CYS A 86 -20.49 -1.70 -17.94
C CYS A 86 -21.80 -2.18 -18.58
N ILE A 87 -22.28 -3.34 -18.11
CA ILE A 87 -23.53 -3.97 -18.53
C ILE A 87 -24.69 -3.77 -17.54
N ALA A 88 -24.51 -2.91 -16.55
CA ALA A 88 -25.51 -2.61 -15.54
C ALA A 88 -26.02 -3.83 -14.75
N CYS A 89 -25.16 -4.81 -14.46
CA CYS A 89 -25.53 -6.02 -13.70
C CYS A 89 -25.75 -5.78 -12.20
N LYS A 90 -25.34 -4.59 -11.68
CA LYS A 90 -25.47 -4.17 -10.26
C LYS A 90 -24.73 -5.04 -9.24
N LEU A 91 -23.87 -5.96 -9.66
CA LEU A 91 -23.09 -6.79 -8.73
C LEU A 91 -22.14 -5.97 -7.85
N CYS A 92 -21.53 -4.92 -8.41
CA CYS A 92 -20.67 -4.02 -7.65
C CYS A 92 -21.42 -3.20 -6.57
N GLU A 93 -22.68 -2.84 -6.84
CA GLU A 93 -23.56 -2.19 -5.86
C GLU A 93 -23.90 -3.16 -4.72
N ALA A 94 -24.25 -4.41 -5.05
CA ALA A 94 -24.56 -5.44 -4.06
C ALA A 94 -23.35 -5.89 -3.23
N ALA A 95 -22.16 -5.92 -3.83
CA ALA A 95 -20.92 -6.31 -3.16
C ALA A 95 -20.30 -5.20 -2.29
N CYS A 96 -20.77 -3.97 -2.41
CA CYS A 96 -20.22 -2.83 -1.70
C CYS A 96 -20.58 -2.84 -0.21
N PRO A 97 -19.63 -3.05 0.73
CA PRO A 97 -19.93 -3.08 2.16
C PRO A 97 -20.32 -1.72 2.73
N ALA A 98 -19.88 -0.63 2.09
CA ALA A 98 -20.16 0.74 2.51
C ALA A 98 -21.42 1.34 1.85
N PHE A 99 -22.09 0.59 0.96
CA PHE A 99 -23.24 1.09 0.18
C PHE A 99 -22.94 2.42 -0.52
N ALA A 100 -21.70 2.59 -0.97
CA ALA A 100 -21.23 3.82 -1.61
C ALA A 100 -21.65 3.95 -3.08
N ILE A 101 -22.06 2.85 -3.72
CA ILE A 101 -22.38 2.78 -5.15
C ILE A 101 -23.89 2.77 -5.35
N LYS A 102 -24.37 3.58 -6.30
CA LYS A 102 -25.78 3.60 -6.74
C LYS A 102 -25.84 3.52 -8.26
N ILE A 103 -26.62 2.59 -8.76
CA ILE A 103 -26.72 2.32 -10.21
C ILE A 103 -28.19 2.33 -10.66
N GLU A 104 -28.48 3.16 -11.66
CA GLU A 104 -29.75 3.13 -12.40
C GLU A 104 -29.49 2.63 -13.82
N SER A 105 -30.38 1.81 -14.33
CA SER A 105 -30.19 1.18 -15.65
C SER A 105 -31.48 1.17 -16.44
N GLU A 106 -31.37 1.33 -17.74
CA GLU A 106 -32.45 1.25 -18.70
C GLU A 106 -32.14 0.22 -19.79
N PRO A 107 -33.18 -0.49 -20.30
CA PRO A 107 -33.03 -1.32 -21.47
C PRO A 107 -32.90 -0.48 -22.73
N ARG A 108 -31.98 -0.84 -23.62
CA ARG A 108 -31.85 -0.26 -24.94
C ARG A 108 -32.83 -0.93 -25.95
N PRO A 109 -33.06 -0.31 -27.09
CA PRO A 109 -33.88 -0.90 -28.17
C PRO A 109 -33.34 -2.25 -28.69
N ASP A 110 -32.02 -2.48 -28.55
CA ASP A 110 -31.35 -3.73 -28.91
C ASP A 110 -31.49 -4.84 -27.87
N GLY A 111 -32.23 -4.60 -26.78
CA GLY A 111 -32.41 -5.54 -25.67
C GLY A 111 -31.26 -5.57 -24.67
N SER A 112 -30.16 -4.86 -24.90
CA SER A 112 -29.05 -4.76 -23.96
C SER A 112 -29.38 -3.80 -22.81
N ARG A 113 -28.81 -4.04 -21.62
CA ARG A 113 -28.93 -3.11 -20.50
C ARG A 113 -27.73 -2.19 -20.44
N ARG A 114 -27.97 -0.91 -20.15
CA ARG A 114 -26.93 0.09 -19.93
C ARG A 114 -27.24 0.95 -18.71
N THR A 115 -26.21 1.47 -18.09
CA THR A 115 -26.33 2.40 -16.98
C THR A 115 -26.71 3.78 -17.49
N THR A 116 -27.79 4.33 -16.96
CA THR A 116 -28.14 5.74 -17.12
C THR A 116 -27.43 6.57 -16.05
N LYS A 117 -27.39 6.06 -14.84
CA LYS A 117 -26.72 6.70 -13.70
C LYS A 117 -25.81 5.71 -13.02
N TYR A 118 -24.61 6.19 -12.65
CA TYR A 118 -23.63 5.42 -11.91
C TYR A 118 -22.88 6.37 -10.98
N ASP A 119 -23.29 6.40 -9.73
CA ASP A 119 -22.72 7.32 -8.74
C ASP A 119 -21.92 6.55 -7.70
N ILE A 120 -20.77 7.09 -7.33
CA ILE A 120 -19.97 6.62 -6.21
C ILE A 120 -19.74 7.76 -5.24
N ASP A 121 -20.11 7.53 -3.99
CA ASP A 121 -19.76 8.44 -2.89
C ASP A 121 -18.38 8.06 -2.35
N MET A 122 -17.36 8.81 -2.78
CA MET A 122 -15.96 8.56 -2.40
C MET A 122 -15.71 8.78 -0.90
N THR A 123 -16.59 9.50 -0.22
CA THR A 123 -16.48 9.73 1.24
C THR A 123 -16.97 8.54 2.05
N LYS A 124 -17.90 7.74 1.50
CA LYS A 124 -18.34 6.47 2.10
C LYS A 124 -17.48 5.30 1.72
N CYS A 125 -16.83 5.37 0.56
CA CYS A 125 -16.00 4.29 0.05
C CYS A 125 -14.84 3.99 1.00
N ILE A 126 -14.61 2.69 1.29
CA ILE A 126 -13.49 2.22 2.10
C ILE A 126 -12.36 1.61 1.27
N PHE A 127 -12.42 1.74 -0.05
CA PHE A 127 -11.40 1.23 -0.99
C PHE A 127 -11.07 -0.25 -0.80
N CYS A 128 -12.10 -1.07 -0.53
CA CYS A 128 -11.94 -2.51 -0.29
C CYS A 128 -11.68 -3.33 -1.57
N GLY A 129 -11.99 -2.80 -2.75
CA GLY A 129 -11.80 -3.46 -4.04
C GLY A 129 -12.85 -4.52 -4.40
N PHE A 130 -13.88 -4.74 -3.56
CA PHE A 130 -14.89 -5.75 -3.85
C PHE A 130 -15.71 -5.43 -5.10
N CYS A 131 -15.90 -4.14 -5.42
CA CYS A 131 -16.59 -3.72 -6.63
C CYS A 131 -15.87 -4.18 -7.91
N GLN A 132 -14.53 -4.08 -7.95
CA GLN A 132 -13.74 -4.54 -9.10
C GLN A 132 -13.66 -6.07 -9.16
N GLU A 133 -13.67 -6.76 -8.03
CA GLU A 133 -13.68 -8.24 -7.98
C GLU A 133 -15.01 -8.83 -8.40
N ALA A 134 -16.12 -8.17 -8.03
CA ALA A 134 -17.46 -8.59 -8.40
C ALA A 134 -17.84 -8.28 -9.87
N CYS A 135 -17.07 -7.44 -10.56
CA CYS A 135 -17.38 -7.02 -11.91
C CYS A 135 -17.01 -8.10 -12.95
N PRO A 136 -18.00 -8.69 -13.67
CA PRO A 136 -17.71 -9.75 -14.63
C PRO A 136 -17.03 -9.29 -15.92
N VAL A 137 -17.06 -7.99 -16.20
CA VAL A 137 -16.53 -7.39 -17.44
C VAL A 137 -15.36 -6.42 -17.19
N ASP A 138 -14.85 -6.37 -15.95
CA ASP A 138 -13.78 -5.45 -15.53
C ASP A 138 -14.06 -3.99 -15.92
N ALA A 139 -15.31 -3.55 -15.73
CA ALA A 139 -15.75 -2.21 -16.06
C ALA A 139 -15.36 -1.20 -15.00
N ILE A 140 -15.60 -1.52 -13.71
CA ILE A 140 -15.17 -0.69 -12.58
C ILE A 140 -13.81 -1.19 -12.07
N VAL A 141 -12.86 -0.28 -11.90
CA VAL A 141 -11.49 -0.57 -11.44
C VAL A 141 -11.04 0.53 -10.50
N GLU A 142 -10.28 0.16 -9.49
CA GLU A 142 -9.54 1.11 -8.66
C GLU A 142 -8.18 1.37 -9.28
N GLY A 143 -7.92 2.63 -9.63
CA GLY A 143 -6.73 3.08 -10.32
C GLY A 143 -5.57 3.40 -9.37
N PRO A 144 -4.43 3.82 -9.92
CA PRO A 144 -3.24 4.16 -9.14
C PRO A 144 -3.29 5.59 -8.57
N ASN A 145 -4.25 6.42 -8.99
CA ASN A 145 -4.33 7.80 -8.57
C ASN A 145 -4.81 7.91 -7.12
N PHE A 146 -4.08 8.66 -6.29
CA PHE A 146 -4.46 8.99 -4.92
C PHE A 146 -4.58 10.51 -4.69
N GLU A 147 -4.18 11.32 -5.69
CA GLU A 147 -4.16 12.77 -5.61
C GLU A 147 -5.49 13.36 -6.14
N TYR A 148 -6.55 13.20 -5.38
CA TYR A 148 -7.88 13.70 -5.74
C TYR A 148 -8.59 14.41 -4.57
N SER A 149 -7.80 14.99 -3.67
CA SER A 149 -8.33 15.80 -2.58
C SER A 149 -9.03 17.05 -3.11
N THR A 150 -10.16 17.38 -2.54
CA THR A 150 -11.01 18.51 -2.92
C THR A 150 -11.38 19.35 -1.71
N PHE A 151 -11.82 20.58 -1.94
CA PHE A 151 -12.27 21.47 -0.86
C PHE A 151 -13.72 21.23 -0.44
N LEU A 152 -14.54 20.74 -1.37
CA LEU A 152 -15.97 20.53 -1.16
C LEU A 152 -16.31 19.03 -1.16
N HIS A 153 -17.15 18.63 -0.22
CA HIS A 153 -17.62 17.26 -0.10
C HIS A 153 -18.42 16.80 -1.34
N GLU A 154 -19.12 17.71 -2.00
CA GLU A 154 -19.93 17.45 -3.18
C GLU A 154 -19.09 17.00 -4.38
N GLU A 155 -17.83 17.47 -4.48
CA GLU A 155 -16.89 17.09 -5.56
C GLU A 155 -16.43 15.64 -5.45
N LEU A 156 -16.56 15.04 -4.26
CA LEU A 156 -16.27 13.62 -4.00
C LEU A 156 -17.45 12.69 -4.28
N LEU A 157 -18.57 13.25 -4.74
CA LEU A 157 -19.68 12.51 -5.30
C LEU A 157 -19.42 12.30 -6.79
N TYR A 158 -18.89 11.14 -7.16
CA TYR A 158 -18.45 10.86 -8.52
C TYR A 158 -19.63 10.38 -9.37
N ASP A 159 -19.94 11.14 -10.40
CA ASP A 159 -20.90 10.79 -11.44
C ASP A 159 -20.29 9.81 -12.43
N LYS A 160 -21.15 9.13 -13.20
CA LYS A 160 -20.77 8.27 -14.32
C LYS A 160 -19.81 8.97 -15.28
N LYS A 161 -20.04 10.24 -15.59
CA LYS A 161 -19.19 11.03 -16.50
C LYS A 161 -17.77 11.15 -15.96
N LYS A 162 -17.62 11.53 -14.71
CA LYS A 162 -16.33 11.67 -14.02
C LYS A 162 -15.57 10.35 -13.97
N LEU A 163 -16.27 9.25 -13.69
CA LEU A 163 -15.68 7.91 -13.64
C LEU A 163 -15.17 7.44 -15.00
N ILE A 164 -15.88 7.77 -16.09
CA ILE A 164 -15.45 7.46 -17.45
C ILE A 164 -14.25 8.33 -17.85
N GLU A 165 -14.25 9.61 -17.54
CA GLU A 165 -13.12 10.50 -17.78
C GLU A 165 -11.86 10.01 -17.07
N ASN A 166 -11.99 9.53 -15.84
CA ASN A 166 -10.89 8.89 -15.12
C ASN A 166 -10.41 7.61 -15.83
N GLY A 167 -11.34 6.81 -16.34
CA GLY A 167 -11.01 5.62 -17.14
C GLY A 167 -10.20 5.96 -18.37
N ASP A 168 -10.68 6.90 -19.14
CA ASP A 168 -10.00 7.34 -20.38
C ASP A 168 -8.60 7.92 -20.09
N LYS A 169 -8.47 8.69 -19.01
CA LYS A 169 -7.19 9.29 -18.58
C LYS A 169 -6.15 8.25 -18.15
N TRP A 170 -6.57 7.23 -17.41
CA TRP A 170 -5.66 6.27 -16.77
C TRP A 170 -5.60 4.92 -17.49
N GLU A 171 -6.31 4.71 -18.59
CA GLU A 171 -6.40 3.42 -19.30
C GLU A 171 -5.05 2.72 -19.55
N PRO A 172 -3.95 3.41 -19.98
CA PRO A 172 -2.68 2.75 -20.22
C PRO A 172 -2.08 2.10 -18.96
N GLN A 173 -2.30 2.72 -17.79
CA GLN A 173 -1.84 2.20 -16.52
C GLN A 173 -2.78 1.12 -15.98
N LEU A 174 -4.10 1.34 -16.12
CA LEU A 174 -5.12 0.37 -15.72
C LEU A 174 -4.98 -0.96 -16.48
N ALA A 175 -4.68 -0.91 -17.77
CA ALA A 175 -4.44 -2.11 -18.57
C ALA A 175 -3.27 -2.93 -18.02
N ARG A 176 -2.14 -2.29 -17.70
CA ARG A 176 -0.97 -2.97 -17.09
C ARG A 176 -1.29 -3.57 -15.72
N ILE A 177 -2.02 -2.83 -14.89
CA ILE A 177 -2.44 -3.30 -13.56
C ILE A 177 -3.33 -4.54 -13.69
N MET A 178 -4.27 -4.53 -14.64
CA MET A 178 -5.16 -5.67 -14.89
C MET A 178 -4.41 -6.89 -15.41
N GLU A 179 -3.40 -6.73 -16.27
CA GLU A 179 -2.54 -7.84 -16.71
C GLU A 179 -1.80 -8.49 -15.53
N VAL A 180 -1.26 -7.70 -14.61
CA VAL A 180 -0.60 -8.21 -13.40
C VAL A 180 -1.59 -8.94 -12.51
N LYS A 181 -2.75 -8.35 -12.25
CA LYS A 181 -3.81 -8.96 -11.45
C LYS A 181 -4.31 -10.29 -12.04
N THR A 182 -4.41 -10.40 -13.35
CA THR A 182 -4.82 -11.64 -14.03
C THR A 182 -3.79 -12.75 -13.88
N ARG A 183 -2.50 -12.42 -13.85
CA ARG A 183 -1.42 -13.41 -13.66
C ARG A 183 -1.30 -13.91 -12.23
N THR A 184 -1.80 -13.16 -11.25
CA THR A 184 -1.72 -13.47 -9.81
C THR A 184 -3.00 -14.12 -9.26
N ARG A 185 -4.04 -14.24 -10.07
CA ARG A 185 -5.24 -15.04 -9.79
C ARG A 185 -5.03 -16.47 -10.23
#